data_b6c9ff918b53fd192300dd4203b620a9
#
_entry.id   b6c9ff918b53fd192300dd4203b620a9
#
_cell.length_a   1.000
_cell.length_b   1.000
_cell.length_c   1.000
_cell.angle_alpha   90.00
_cell.angle_beta   90.00
_cell.angle_gamma   90.00
#
_symmetry.space_group_name_H-M   'P 1'
#
loop_
_entity.id
_entity.type
_entity.pdbx_description
1 polymer ?
#
loop_
_entity_poly.entity_id
_entity_poly.type
_entity_poly.pdbx_seq_one_letter_code
_entity_poly.pdbx_strand_id
1 'polypeptide(L)'
;MSPARKATPPAFSPREFRSSLGMFATGVTIVTARTAEGDLVGLTANSFNSVSMEPPLVLWSLARTAGSLPVFSAGSHYAINILAADQRALAERFATRGGDRWQGVAFTDGAGGAPLLTGVAATFECFNRSRYEEGDHVIFVGEVERCQHRAGASPLLFHGGRFYTEHPLQADHTAPQPADARFVGSYLGYLLGQASHAVYRDFEAAVAAQGLTHIAWRVLALLHDAGEGDEGAGGAVPVGQLARDVLAKQPTVTKLVQRMADDGLVRLSADPQDQRRTLVAPTVAGRRVAGALIAEARTRESTHLAHWSASEVDTLKRMLQRLAAGV
;
A
#
# COMPACT_ATOMS: atom_id res chain seq x y z
N MET A 1 7.34 -35.91 -32.03
CA MET A 1 8.10 -36.20 -30.79
C MET A 1 9.46 -35.54 -30.95
N SER A 2 9.74 -34.49 -30.17
CA SER A 2 11.08 -33.90 -30.13
C SER A 2 12.07 -34.89 -29.48
N PRO A 3 13.33 -34.99 -29.97
CA PRO A 3 14.32 -35.90 -29.40
C PRO A 3 14.64 -35.50 -27.95
N ALA A 4 14.63 -36.47 -27.04
CA ALA A 4 15.01 -36.30 -25.65
C ALA A 4 16.44 -35.75 -25.57
N ARG A 5 16.57 -34.50 -25.12
CA ARG A 5 17.86 -33.86 -24.85
C ARG A 5 18.51 -34.57 -23.66
N LYS A 6 19.77 -35.08 -23.78
CA LYS A 6 20.55 -35.54 -22.63
C LYS A 6 20.62 -34.37 -21.60
N ALA A 7 20.12 -34.59 -20.39
CA ALA A 7 20.11 -33.63 -19.32
C ALA A 7 21.54 -33.26 -18.90
N THR A 8 22.05 -32.13 -19.34
CA THR A 8 23.24 -31.51 -18.75
C THR A 8 22.79 -30.79 -17.48
N PRO A 9 23.51 -30.93 -16.35
CA PRO A 9 23.16 -30.17 -15.14
C PRO A 9 23.09 -28.68 -15.44
N PRO A 10 22.11 -27.95 -14.88
CA PRO A 10 22.00 -26.52 -15.09
C PRO A 10 23.23 -25.80 -14.53
N ALA A 11 23.69 -24.74 -15.22
CA ALA A 11 24.82 -23.90 -14.81
C ALA A 11 24.46 -22.90 -13.67
N PHE A 12 23.32 -23.08 -13.01
CA PHE A 12 22.82 -22.23 -11.94
C PHE A 12 22.26 -23.07 -10.78
N SER A 13 22.29 -22.51 -9.57
CA SER A 13 21.72 -23.13 -8.38
C SER A 13 20.18 -22.97 -8.34
N PRO A 14 19.45 -23.83 -7.60
CA PRO A 14 18.01 -23.67 -7.39
C PRO A 14 17.64 -22.32 -6.75
N ARG A 15 18.54 -21.72 -5.96
CA ARG A 15 18.34 -20.40 -5.35
C ARG A 15 18.40 -19.28 -6.39
N GLU A 16 19.40 -19.31 -7.26
CA GLU A 16 19.54 -18.35 -8.36
C GLU A 16 18.35 -18.42 -9.31
N PHE A 17 17.91 -19.64 -9.67
CA PHE A 17 16.74 -19.83 -10.51
C PHE A 17 15.49 -19.25 -9.87
N ARG A 18 15.23 -19.53 -8.59
CA ARG A 18 14.09 -18.96 -7.86
C ARG A 18 14.17 -17.44 -7.76
N SER A 19 15.35 -16.87 -7.52
CA SER A 19 15.55 -15.43 -7.48
C SER A 19 15.26 -14.78 -8.84
N SER A 20 15.69 -15.41 -9.93
CA SER A 20 15.43 -14.94 -11.29
C SER A 20 13.94 -15.00 -11.64
N LEU A 21 13.23 -16.08 -11.27
CA LEU A 21 11.78 -16.18 -11.42
C LEU A 21 11.05 -15.10 -10.60
N GLY A 22 11.57 -14.76 -9.42
CA GLY A 22 11.03 -13.71 -8.55
C GLY A 22 11.08 -12.29 -9.16
N MET A 23 11.87 -12.06 -10.21
CA MET A 23 11.91 -10.78 -10.95
C MET A 23 10.71 -10.58 -11.87
N PHE A 24 9.95 -11.64 -12.14
CA PHE A 24 8.70 -11.54 -12.89
C PHE A 24 7.55 -11.23 -11.94
N ALA A 25 7.01 -10.01 -12.03
CA ALA A 25 5.83 -9.62 -11.27
C ALA A 25 4.59 -10.33 -11.83
N THR A 26 3.82 -10.98 -10.96
CA THR A 26 2.61 -11.72 -11.33
C THR A 26 1.40 -11.19 -10.59
N GLY A 27 0.21 -11.41 -11.14
CA GLY A 27 -1.02 -11.37 -10.36
C GLY A 27 -1.07 -12.51 -9.34
N VAL A 28 -1.92 -12.35 -8.34
CA VAL A 28 -2.22 -13.40 -7.36
C VAL A 28 -3.62 -13.95 -7.61
N THR A 29 -3.73 -15.25 -7.76
CA THR A 29 -5.00 -15.92 -7.99
C THR A 29 -5.30 -16.96 -6.90
N ILE A 30 -6.58 -17.22 -6.66
CA ILE A 30 -7.03 -18.44 -5.99
C ILE A 30 -7.75 -19.28 -7.04
N VAL A 31 -7.22 -20.46 -7.30
CA VAL A 31 -7.87 -21.44 -8.17
C VAL A 31 -8.75 -22.35 -7.31
N THR A 32 -10.01 -22.49 -7.68
CA THR A 32 -11.05 -23.18 -6.90
C THR A 32 -11.73 -24.27 -7.73
N ALA A 33 -12.10 -25.33 -7.07
CA ALA A 33 -12.87 -26.43 -7.63
C ALA A 33 -13.76 -27.06 -6.55
N ARG A 34 -14.62 -27.98 -6.95
CA ARG A 34 -15.43 -28.79 -6.05
C ARG A 34 -15.16 -30.27 -6.32
N THR A 35 -15.08 -31.09 -5.27
CA THR A 35 -14.97 -32.55 -5.42
C THR A 35 -16.32 -33.14 -5.87
N ALA A 36 -16.31 -34.39 -6.29
CA ALA A 36 -17.55 -35.10 -6.64
C ALA A 36 -18.52 -35.24 -5.42
N GLU A 37 -17.96 -35.26 -4.22
CA GLU A 37 -18.70 -35.32 -2.94
C GLU A 37 -19.24 -33.95 -2.50
N GLY A 38 -18.82 -32.87 -3.18
CA GLY A 38 -19.26 -31.51 -2.91
C GLY A 38 -18.30 -30.68 -2.06
N ASP A 39 -17.14 -31.22 -1.66
CA ASP A 39 -16.17 -30.50 -0.85
C ASP A 39 -15.49 -29.37 -1.64
N LEU A 40 -15.23 -28.27 -0.94
CA LEU A 40 -14.60 -27.11 -1.50
C LEU A 40 -13.08 -27.24 -1.52
N VAL A 41 -12.48 -27.03 -2.68
CA VAL A 41 -11.03 -27.02 -2.85
C VAL A 41 -10.56 -25.67 -3.40
N GLY A 42 -9.48 -25.15 -2.86
CA GLY A 42 -8.87 -23.91 -3.32
C GLY A 42 -7.41 -23.80 -2.93
N LEU A 43 -6.63 -23.11 -3.75
CA LEU A 43 -5.22 -22.82 -3.47
C LEU A 43 -4.80 -21.49 -4.14
N THR A 44 -3.85 -20.83 -3.51
CA THR A 44 -3.21 -19.63 -4.08
C THR A 44 -2.19 -20.04 -5.14
N ALA A 45 -2.28 -19.42 -6.30
CA ALA A 45 -1.35 -19.62 -7.40
C ALA A 45 -0.98 -18.26 -8.04
N ASN A 46 0.26 -18.17 -8.49
CA ASN A 46 0.77 -17.04 -9.28
C ASN A 46 1.26 -17.47 -10.68
N SER A 47 0.95 -18.70 -11.08
CA SER A 47 1.30 -19.27 -12.37
C SER A 47 0.26 -19.05 -13.47
N PHE A 48 -0.81 -18.31 -13.18
CA PHE A 48 -1.86 -18.00 -14.14
C PHE A 48 -1.34 -17.15 -15.30
N ASN A 49 -1.71 -17.55 -16.54
CA ASN A 49 -1.41 -16.78 -17.75
C ASN A 49 -2.46 -17.02 -18.84
N SER A 50 -2.59 -16.07 -19.77
CA SER A 50 -3.37 -16.23 -20.99
C SER A 50 -2.65 -17.10 -22.02
N VAL A 51 -3.40 -17.84 -22.84
CA VAL A 51 -2.84 -18.72 -23.88
C VAL A 51 -3.36 -18.34 -25.26
N SER A 52 -4.68 -18.18 -25.42
CA SER A 52 -5.33 -17.93 -26.70
C SER A 52 -6.60 -17.10 -26.52
N MET A 53 -6.93 -16.33 -27.53
CA MET A 53 -8.21 -15.60 -27.60
C MET A 53 -9.26 -16.38 -28.36
N GLU A 54 -8.87 -17.23 -29.30
CA GLU A 54 -9.80 -18.04 -30.12
C GLU A 54 -9.22 -19.45 -30.33
N PRO A 55 -9.77 -20.47 -29.63
CA PRO A 55 -10.71 -20.36 -28.51
C PRO A 55 -10.07 -19.64 -27.31
N PRO A 56 -10.88 -19.10 -26.36
CA PRO A 56 -10.37 -18.41 -25.21
C PRO A 56 -9.76 -19.40 -24.21
N LEU A 57 -8.43 -19.42 -24.13
CA LEU A 57 -7.67 -20.35 -23.30
C LEU A 57 -6.80 -19.61 -22.30
N VAL A 58 -6.74 -20.20 -21.12
CA VAL A 58 -5.84 -19.78 -20.02
C VAL A 58 -5.08 -20.99 -19.48
N LEU A 59 -3.94 -20.74 -18.82
CA LEU A 59 -3.20 -21.79 -18.12
C LEU A 59 -2.86 -21.41 -16.69
N TRP A 60 -2.59 -22.43 -15.88
CA TRP A 60 -1.95 -22.34 -14.58
C TRP A 60 -1.25 -23.66 -14.26
N SER A 61 -0.38 -23.67 -13.26
CA SER A 61 0.42 -24.87 -12.93
C SER A 61 0.25 -25.23 -11.46
N LEU A 62 0.24 -26.55 -11.18
CA LEU A 62 0.13 -27.12 -9.84
C LEU A 62 1.24 -28.13 -9.60
N ALA A 63 1.91 -28.06 -8.46
CA ALA A 63 2.93 -29.01 -8.09
C ALA A 63 2.37 -30.43 -7.98
N ARG A 64 3.08 -31.43 -8.47
CA ARG A 64 2.68 -32.86 -8.41
C ARG A 64 2.50 -33.36 -6.97
N THR A 65 3.16 -32.71 -6.01
CA THR A 65 3.05 -33.01 -4.57
C THR A 65 1.87 -32.30 -3.88
N ALA A 66 1.08 -31.51 -4.62
CA ALA A 66 -0.06 -30.83 -4.04
C ALA A 66 -1.20 -31.80 -3.74
N GLY A 67 -1.70 -31.79 -2.50
CA GLY A 67 -2.81 -32.67 -2.08
C GLY A 67 -4.12 -32.45 -2.86
N SER A 68 -4.27 -31.27 -3.47
CA SER A 68 -5.43 -30.92 -4.31
C SER A 68 -5.30 -31.40 -5.76
N LEU A 69 -4.14 -31.90 -6.19
CA LEU A 69 -3.92 -32.33 -7.58
C LEU A 69 -4.96 -33.36 -8.06
N PRO A 70 -5.35 -34.40 -7.30
CA PRO A 70 -6.35 -35.36 -7.76
C PRO A 70 -7.69 -34.71 -8.08
N VAL A 71 -8.13 -33.72 -7.30
CA VAL A 71 -9.40 -33.00 -7.50
C VAL A 71 -9.37 -32.23 -8.82
N PHE A 72 -8.34 -31.41 -9.05
CA PHE A 72 -8.20 -30.66 -10.30
C PHE A 72 -7.95 -31.56 -11.51
N SER A 73 -7.34 -32.73 -11.30
CA SER A 73 -7.12 -33.69 -12.37
C SER A 73 -8.37 -34.47 -12.77
N ALA A 74 -9.27 -34.76 -11.83
CA ALA A 74 -10.50 -35.48 -12.10
C ALA A 74 -11.66 -34.53 -12.48
N GLY A 75 -11.62 -33.30 -11.98
CA GLY A 75 -12.68 -32.31 -12.17
C GLY A 75 -12.80 -31.84 -13.61
N SER A 76 -14.04 -31.67 -14.06
CA SER A 76 -14.36 -31.12 -15.41
C SER A 76 -14.25 -29.60 -15.46
N HIS A 77 -14.39 -28.90 -14.32
CA HIS A 77 -14.37 -27.43 -14.24
C HIS A 77 -13.56 -26.95 -13.04
N TYR A 78 -13.04 -25.74 -13.16
CA TYR A 78 -12.45 -24.97 -12.08
C TYR A 78 -12.67 -23.48 -12.33
N ALA A 79 -12.53 -22.66 -11.29
CA ALA A 79 -12.56 -21.21 -11.42
C ALA A 79 -11.21 -20.60 -11.04
N ILE A 80 -10.82 -19.55 -11.74
CA ILE A 80 -9.66 -18.72 -11.41
C ILE A 80 -10.17 -17.39 -10.91
N ASN A 81 -9.84 -17.05 -9.67
CA ASN A 81 -10.23 -15.81 -9.00
C ASN A 81 -8.99 -14.92 -8.87
N ILE A 82 -8.90 -13.85 -9.67
CA ILE A 82 -7.82 -12.85 -9.53
C ILE A 82 -8.14 -11.97 -8.33
N LEU A 83 -7.27 -12.00 -7.32
CA LEU A 83 -7.49 -11.27 -6.08
C LEU A 83 -7.35 -9.77 -6.25
N ALA A 84 -8.18 -9.02 -5.53
CA ALA A 84 -8.04 -7.58 -5.37
C ALA A 84 -6.98 -7.24 -4.32
N ALA A 85 -6.46 -6.01 -4.37
CA ALA A 85 -5.35 -5.54 -3.53
C ALA A 85 -5.63 -5.65 -2.02
N ASP A 86 -6.89 -5.54 -1.60
CA ASP A 86 -7.34 -5.67 -0.22
C ASP A 86 -7.50 -7.14 0.26
N GLN A 87 -7.31 -8.13 -0.63
CA GLN A 87 -7.50 -9.55 -0.33
C GLN A 87 -6.17 -10.29 0.00
N ARG A 88 -5.13 -9.59 0.44
CA ARG A 88 -3.85 -10.21 0.84
C ARG A 88 -4.03 -11.33 1.88
N ALA A 89 -4.84 -11.10 2.91
CA ALA A 89 -5.08 -12.09 3.96
C ALA A 89 -5.70 -13.38 3.40
N LEU A 90 -6.55 -13.27 2.37
CA LEU A 90 -7.13 -14.40 1.68
C LEU A 90 -6.08 -15.17 0.87
N ALA A 91 -5.18 -14.46 0.16
CA ALA A 91 -4.04 -15.07 -0.54
C ALA A 91 -3.16 -15.89 0.40
N GLU A 92 -2.78 -15.34 1.55
CA GLU A 92 -1.94 -16.00 2.56
C GLU A 92 -2.65 -17.24 3.15
N ARG A 93 -3.95 -17.16 3.42
CA ARG A 93 -4.76 -18.26 3.93
C ARG A 93 -4.78 -19.45 2.96
N PHE A 94 -5.04 -19.21 1.68
CA PHE A 94 -5.11 -20.27 0.68
C PHE A 94 -3.72 -20.79 0.24
N ALA A 95 -2.64 -20.08 0.55
CA ALA A 95 -1.26 -20.53 0.37
C ALA A 95 -0.78 -21.48 1.47
N THR A 96 -1.38 -21.42 2.66
CA THR A 96 -0.97 -22.21 3.83
C THR A 96 -1.56 -23.62 3.77
N ARG A 97 -0.79 -24.63 4.20
CA ARG A 97 -1.27 -26.02 4.30
C ARG A 97 -2.01 -26.23 5.62
N GLY A 98 -3.12 -26.96 5.57
CA GLY A 98 -3.91 -27.32 6.76
C GLY A 98 -4.92 -26.23 7.16
N GLY A 99 -5.75 -26.51 8.17
CA GLY A 99 -6.82 -25.64 8.65
C GLY A 99 -8.04 -25.53 7.72
N ASP A 100 -9.11 -24.97 8.25
CA ASP A 100 -10.30 -24.64 7.45
C ASP A 100 -10.08 -23.32 6.70
N ARG A 101 -9.71 -23.43 5.43
CA ARG A 101 -9.44 -22.28 4.57
C ARG A 101 -10.71 -21.55 4.15
N TRP A 102 -11.85 -22.21 4.21
CA TRP A 102 -13.13 -21.72 3.72
C TRP A 102 -13.98 -21.03 4.79
N GLN A 103 -13.59 -21.13 6.06
CA GLN A 103 -14.32 -20.48 7.16
C GLN A 103 -14.50 -18.98 6.91
N GLY A 104 -15.77 -18.53 6.81
CA GLY A 104 -16.10 -17.12 6.60
C GLY A 104 -15.77 -16.58 5.21
N VAL A 105 -15.42 -17.43 4.23
CA VAL A 105 -15.18 -17.01 2.85
C VAL A 105 -16.50 -16.94 2.10
N ALA A 106 -16.86 -15.75 1.60
CA ALA A 106 -18.04 -15.56 0.77
C ALA A 106 -17.74 -15.92 -0.69
N PHE A 107 -18.61 -16.72 -1.30
CA PHE A 107 -18.54 -17.13 -2.70
C PHE A 107 -19.92 -17.44 -3.26
N THR A 108 -20.00 -17.58 -4.57
CA THR A 108 -21.15 -18.14 -5.31
C THR A 108 -20.68 -19.33 -6.15
N ASP A 109 -21.58 -20.23 -6.49
CA ASP A 109 -21.23 -21.35 -7.36
C ASP A 109 -21.21 -20.91 -8.83
N GLY A 110 -20.11 -21.23 -9.52
CA GLY A 110 -19.91 -21.04 -10.95
C GLY A 110 -20.10 -22.33 -11.74
N ALA A 111 -19.56 -22.40 -12.95
CA ALA A 111 -19.59 -23.56 -13.83
C ALA A 111 -19.02 -24.81 -13.09
N GLY A 112 -19.70 -25.94 -13.23
CA GLY A 112 -19.34 -27.20 -12.53
C GLY A 112 -19.32 -27.08 -11.01
N GLY A 113 -19.98 -26.07 -10.41
CA GLY A 113 -19.99 -25.83 -8.98
C GLY A 113 -18.67 -25.27 -8.41
N ALA A 114 -17.75 -24.82 -9.26
CA ALA A 114 -16.50 -24.21 -8.82
C ALA A 114 -16.76 -22.86 -8.11
N PRO A 115 -16.23 -22.63 -6.89
CA PRO A 115 -16.50 -21.40 -6.15
C PRO A 115 -15.95 -20.14 -6.82
N LEU A 116 -16.79 -19.12 -7.01
CA LEU A 116 -16.43 -17.77 -7.42
C LEU A 116 -16.35 -16.88 -6.17
N LEU A 117 -15.15 -16.46 -5.80
CA LEU A 117 -14.93 -15.70 -4.57
C LEU A 117 -15.48 -14.28 -4.68
N THR A 118 -16.09 -13.80 -3.61
CA THR A 118 -16.63 -12.43 -3.57
C THR A 118 -15.53 -11.39 -3.44
N GLY A 119 -15.71 -10.24 -4.12
CA GLY A 119 -14.83 -9.08 -3.98
C GLY A 119 -13.51 -9.18 -4.75
N VAL A 120 -13.30 -10.19 -5.57
CA VAL A 120 -12.11 -10.34 -6.43
C VAL A 120 -12.08 -9.31 -7.58
N ALA A 121 -10.91 -9.10 -8.16
CA ALA A 121 -10.76 -8.19 -9.29
C ALA A 121 -11.35 -8.79 -10.59
N ALA A 122 -11.17 -10.10 -10.80
CA ALA A 122 -11.79 -10.80 -11.93
C ALA A 122 -11.97 -12.28 -11.63
N THR A 123 -12.91 -12.93 -12.34
CA THR A 123 -13.13 -14.38 -12.31
C THR A 123 -13.13 -14.95 -13.72
N PHE A 124 -12.63 -16.18 -13.86
CA PHE A 124 -12.72 -16.99 -15.06
C PHE A 124 -13.27 -18.36 -14.67
N GLU A 125 -14.40 -18.75 -15.30
CA GLU A 125 -15.00 -20.06 -15.16
C GLU A 125 -14.50 -20.92 -16.33
N CYS A 126 -13.79 -21.99 -16.03
CA CYS A 126 -13.04 -22.75 -17.01
C CYS A 126 -13.48 -24.21 -17.09
N PHE A 127 -13.74 -24.68 -18.31
CA PHE A 127 -13.73 -26.10 -18.58
C PHE A 127 -12.28 -26.61 -18.58
N ASN A 128 -12.01 -27.71 -17.91
CA ASN A 128 -10.66 -28.30 -17.78
C ASN A 128 -10.28 -29.05 -19.07
N ARG A 129 -9.80 -28.34 -20.06
CA ARG A 129 -9.65 -28.80 -21.45
C ARG A 129 -8.52 -29.84 -21.63
N SER A 130 -7.33 -29.51 -21.09
CA SER A 130 -6.16 -30.39 -21.23
C SER A 130 -5.15 -30.20 -20.11
N ARG A 131 -4.31 -31.20 -19.90
CA ARG A 131 -3.28 -31.24 -18.84
C ARG A 131 -2.00 -31.78 -19.41
N TYR A 132 -0.88 -31.20 -18.97
CA TYR A 132 0.45 -31.61 -19.39
C TYR A 132 1.33 -31.78 -18.14
N GLU A 133 1.92 -32.97 -17.99
CA GLU A 133 2.91 -33.22 -16.94
C GLU A 133 4.27 -32.69 -17.39
N GLU A 134 4.79 -31.68 -16.69
CA GLU A 134 6.07 -31.08 -17.01
C GLU A 134 6.92 -30.90 -15.72
N GLY A 135 7.99 -31.66 -15.66
CA GLY A 135 8.88 -31.65 -14.51
C GLY A 135 8.19 -32.05 -13.20
N ASP A 136 8.24 -31.15 -12.21
CA ASP A 136 7.62 -31.32 -10.90
C ASP A 136 6.19 -30.72 -10.80
N HIS A 137 5.64 -30.24 -11.93
CA HIS A 137 4.31 -29.62 -12.04
C HIS A 137 3.43 -30.30 -13.09
N VAL A 138 2.12 -30.04 -12.97
CA VAL A 138 1.13 -30.27 -14.00
C VAL A 138 0.59 -28.93 -14.47
N ILE A 139 0.66 -28.68 -15.78
CA ILE A 139 0.07 -27.50 -16.42
C ILE A 139 -1.37 -27.83 -16.78
N PHE A 140 -2.31 -27.03 -16.31
CA PHE A 140 -3.73 -27.09 -16.65
C PHE A 140 -4.02 -26.03 -17.68
N VAL A 141 -4.67 -26.41 -18.78
CA VAL A 141 -5.20 -25.50 -19.79
C VAL A 141 -6.72 -25.52 -19.69
N GLY A 142 -7.28 -24.37 -19.37
CA GLY A 142 -8.74 -24.18 -19.28
C GLY A 142 -9.28 -23.42 -20.48
N GLU A 143 -10.40 -23.88 -20.98
CA GLU A 143 -11.23 -23.14 -21.92
C GLU A 143 -12.19 -22.28 -21.11
N VAL A 144 -12.12 -20.95 -21.30
CA VAL A 144 -12.94 -19.98 -20.57
C VAL A 144 -14.35 -20.00 -21.12
N GLU A 145 -15.31 -20.41 -20.32
CA GLU A 145 -16.74 -20.39 -20.66
C GLU A 145 -17.41 -19.07 -20.26
N ARG A 146 -16.98 -18.51 -19.13
CA ARG A 146 -17.44 -17.21 -18.62
C ARG A 146 -16.32 -16.47 -17.93
N CYS A 147 -16.33 -15.15 -18.03
CA CYS A 147 -15.45 -14.29 -17.26
C CYS A 147 -16.16 -13.01 -16.83
N GLN A 148 -15.74 -12.47 -15.70
CA GLN A 148 -16.22 -11.20 -15.17
C GLN A 148 -15.04 -10.43 -14.58
N HIS A 149 -15.12 -9.11 -14.58
CA HIS A 149 -14.17 -8.25 -13.89
C HIS A 149 -14.91 -7.11 -13.19
N ARG A 150 -14.34 -6.64 -12.09
CA ARG A 150 -14.85 -5.51 -11.34
C ARG A 150 -14.14 -4.24 -11.79
N ALA A 151 -14.89 -3.33 -12.43
CA ALA A 151 -14.34 -2.05 -12.87
C ALA A 151 -13.74 -1.27 -11.70
N GLY A 152 -12.53 -0.72 -11.88
CA GLY A 152 -11.82 0.06 -10.87
C GLY A 152 -11.19 -0.76 -9.72
N ALA A 153 -11.25 -2.09 -9.75
CA ALA A 153 -10.56 -2.91 -8.78
C ALA A 153 -9.08 -3.03 -9.13
N SER A 154 -8.21 -2.64 -8.22
CA SER A 154 -6.76 -2.88 -8.33
C SER A 154 -6.43 -4.33 -8.01
N PRO A 155 -5.67 -5.05 -8.85
CA PRO A 155 -5.27 -6.43 -8.57
C PRO A 155 -4.19 -6.53 -7.49
N LEU A 156 -4.20 -7.63 -6.75
CA LEU A 156 -3.09 -7.99 -5.86
C LEU A 156 -1.93 -8.55 -6.70
N LEU A 157 -0.76 -7.96 -6.54
CA LEU A 157 0.46 -8.35 -7.25
C LEU A 157 1.45 -9.06 -6.32
N PHE A 158 2.30 -9.91 -6.88
CA PHE A 158 3.38 -10.59 -6.16
C PHE A 158 4.69 -10.47 -6.94
N HIS A 159 5.73 -9.97 -6.28
CA HIS A 159 7.07 -9.79 -6.84
C HIS A 159 8.12 -9.93 -5.76
N GLY A 160 9.22 -10.63 -6.03
CA GLY A 160 10.35 -10.75 -5.12
C GLY A 160 9.99 -11.27 -3.71
N GLY A 161 8.95 -12.11 -3.59
CA GLY A 161 8.50 -12.64 -2.30
C GLY A 161 7.60 -11.70 -1.49
N ARG A 162 7.13 -10.61 -2.06
CA ARG A 162 6.29 -9.60 -1.41
C ARG A 162 5.02 -9.31 -2.21
N PHE A 163 3.97 -8.88 -1.50
CA PHE A 163 2.75 -8.40 -2.12
C PHE A 163 2.83 -6.91 -2.42
N TYR A 164 2.20 -6.51 -3.53
CA TYR A 164 2.10 -5.13 -4.01
C TYR A 164 0.69 -4.86 -4.52
N THR A 165 0.37 -3.60 -4.67
CA THR A 165 -0.75 -3.13 -5.50
C THR A 165 -0.18 -2.40 -6.71
N GLU A 166 -0.98 -2.29 -7.76
CA GLU A 166 -0.57 -1.50 -8.92
C GLU A 166 -0.43 -0.03 -8.55
N HIS A 167 0.66 0.57 -8.97
CA HIS A 167 0.72 1.99 -9.25
C HIS A 167 0.91 2.08 -10.76
N PRO A 168 -0.03 2.66 -11.53
CA PRO A 168 0.21 2.93 -12.92
C PRO A 168 1.51 3.72 -12.99
N LEU A 169 2.52 3.17 -13.69
CA LEU A 169 3.63 3.99 -14.17
C LEU A 169 2.91 5.15 -14.82
N GLN A 170 3.14 6.37 -14.29
CA GLN A 170 2.46 7.59 -14.75
C GLN A 170 2.22 7.46 -16.24
N ALA A 171 0.94 7.49 -16.63
CA ALA A 171 0.59 7.48 -18.04
C ALA A 171 1.58 8.41 -18.71
N ASP A 172 2.29 7.90 -19.71
CA ASP A 172 3.29 8.66 -20.45
C ASP A 172 2.89 10.11 -20.47
N HIS A 173 3.70 11.03 -19.93
CA HIS A 173 3.45 12.45 -20.02
C HIS A 173 3.42 12.92 -21.47
N THR A 174 3.48 11.97 -22.42
CA THR A 174 3.24 12.09 -23.86
C THR A 174 1.79 11.81 -24.26
N ALA A 175 0.88 11.36 -23.38
CA ALA A 175 -0.54 11.55 -23.66
C ALA A 175 -0.73 13.08 -23.77
N PRO A 176 -1.19 13.62 -24.94
CA PRO A 176 -1.44 15.05 -25.04
C PRO A 176 -2.41 15.37 -23.92
N GLN A 177 -1.94 16.17 -22.91
CA GLN A 177 -2.85 16.78 -21.98
C GLN A 177 -3.89 17.47 -22.85
N PRO A 178 -5.21 17.22 -22.63
CA PRO A 178 -6.21 17.93 -23.39
C PRO A 178 -5.82 19.40 -23.37
N ALA A 179 -5.77 20.03 -24.55
CA ALA A 179 -5.28 21.40 -24.75
C ALA A 179 -5.97 22.44 -23.84
N ASP A 180 -6.99 22.02 -23.13
CA ASP A 180 -7.78 22.77 -22.13
C ASP A 180 -7.39 22.53 -20.67
N ALA A 181 -6.40 21.69 -20.34
CA ALA A 181 -5.89 21.57 -18.97
C ALA A 181 -5.18 22.88 -18.61
N ARG A 182 -5.89 23.81 -17.97
CA ARG A 182 -5.30 25.05 -17.46
C ARG A 182 -4.10 24.68 -16.58
N PHE A 183 -2.95 25.34 -16.83
CA PHE A 183 -1.70 25.13 -16.09
C PHE A 183 -1.91 24.99 -14.57
N VAL A 184 -2.75 25.83 -13.98
CA VAL A 184 -3.08 25.80 -12.55
C VAL A 184 -3.76 24.48 -12.09
N GLY A 185 -4.44 23.76 -12.95
CA GLY A 185 -5.12 22.50 -12.63
C GLY A 185 -4.20 21.28 -12.62
N SER A 186 -2.99 21.40 -13.19
CA SER A 186 -2.04 20.28 -13.31
C SER A 186 -0.67 20.57 -12.67
N TYR A 187 -0.34 21.83 -12.41
CA TYR A 187 0.94 22.22 -11.83
C TYR A 187 1.00 21.85 -10.35
N LEU A 188 1.91 20.94 -10.00
CA LEU A 188 2.04 20.37 -8.65
C LEU A 188 2.15 21.44 -7.55
N GLY A 189 2.97 22.48 -7.78
CA GLY A 189 3.13 23.56 -6.79
C GLY A 189 1.82 24.31 -6.49
N TYR A 190 0.96 24.50 -7.50
CA TYR A 190 -0.34 25.12 -7.32
C TYR A 190 -1.33 24.18 -6.58
N LEU A 191 -1.35 22.91 -6.96
CA LEU A 191 -2.19 21.88 -6.30
C LEU A 191 -1.81 21.72 -4.82
N LEU A 192 -0.50 21.68 -4.51
CA LEU A 192 -0.03 21.66 -3.12
C LEU A 192 -0.43 22.92 -2.35
N GLY A 193 -0.35 24.09 -2.98
CA GLY A 193 -0.81 25.34 -2.38
C GLY A 193 -2.31 25.34 -2.06
N GLN A 194 -3.13 24.87 -3.01
CA GLN A 194 -4.58 24.76 -2.80
C GLN A 194 -4.92 23.71 -1.74
N ALA A 195 -4.30 22.53 -1.79
CA ALA A 195 -4.52 21.49 -0.79
C ALA A 195 -4.11 21.99 0.61
N SER A 196 -2.96 22.63 0.73
CA SER A 196 -2.49 23.24 1.98
C SER A 196 -3.50 24.28 2.50
N HIS A 197 -3.96 25.18 1.64
CA HIS A 197 -4.96 26.19 2.04
C HIS A 197 -6.28 25.54 2.51
N ALA A 198 -6.77 24.53 1.80
CA ALA A 198 -7.99 23.81 2.17
C ALA A 198 -7.87 23.12 3.53
N VAL A 199 -6.75 22.48 3.82
CA VAL A 199 -6.51 21.79 5.11
C VAL A 199 -6.32 22.77 6.26
N TYR A 200 -5.64 23.90 6.02
CA TYR A 200 -5.30 24.85 7.10
C TYR A 200 -6.34 25.93 7.36
N ARG A 201 -7.18 26.29 6.38
CA ARG A 201 -8.14 27.40 6.50
C ARG A 201 -8.98 27.37 7.78
N ASP A 202 -9.57 26.22 8.08
CA ASP A 202 -10.44 26.07 9.24
C ASP A 202 -9.64 25.87 10.54
N PHE A 203 -8.40 25.36 10.44
CA PHE A 203 -7.51 25.18 11.58
C PHE A 203 -6.84 26.48 12.02
N GLU A 204 -6.64 27.45 11.11
CA GLU A 204 -6.08 28.76 11.46
C GLU A 204 -6.91 29.50 12.53
N ALA A 205 -8.22 29.34 12.48
CA ALA A 205 -9.09 29.92 13.49
C ALA A 205 -8.86 29.33 14.89
N ALA A 206 -8.62 28.03 14.98
CA ALA A 206 -8.29 27.35 16.23
C ALA A 206 -6.93 27.78 16.79
N VAL A 207 -5.92 27.94 15.92
CA VAL A 207 -4.59 28.45 16.29
C VAL A 207 -4.67 29.88 16.78
N ALA A 208 -5.40 30.76 16.06
CA ALA A 208 -5.60 32.15 16.42
C ALA A 208 -6.34 32.31 17.76
N ALA A 209 -7.31 31.44 18.05
CA ALA A 209 -8.04 31.43 19.33
C ALA A 209 -7.13 31.16 20.55
N GLN A 210 -5.97 30.52 20.34
CA GLN A 210 -4.92 30.35 21.36
C GLN A 210 -3.91 31.51 21.37
N GLY A 211 -4.13 32.58 20.63
CA GLY A 211 -3.22 33.71 20.50
C GLY A 211 -1.92 33.40 19.74
N LEU A 212 -1.89 32.32 18.97
CA LEU A 212 -0.71 31.83 18.26
C LEU A 212 -0.74 32.22 16.78
N THR A 213 0.47 32.37 16.22
CA THR A 213 0.66 32.39 14.77
C THR A 213 0.85 30.96 14.26
N HIS A 214 0.68 30.75 12.97
CA HIS A 214 0.92 29.44 12.32
C HIS A 214 2.34 28.89 12.56
N ILE A 215 3.35 29.77 12.56
CA ILE A 215 4.73 29.35 12.86
C ILE A 215 4.88 28.95 14.33
N ALA A 216 4.26 29.70 15.27
CA ALA A 216 4.28 29.35 16.70
C ALA A 216 3.65 27.98 16.96
N TRP A 217 2.53 27.69 16.32
CA TRP A 217 1.91 26.36 16.35
C TRP A 217 2.88 25.26 15.89
N ARG A 218 3.53 25.45 14.71
CA ARG A 218 4.50 24.47 14.18
C ARG A 218 5.67 24.23 15.13
N VAL A 219 6.17 25.30 15.79
CA VAL A 219 7.20 25.18 16.84
C VAL A 219 6.70 24.33 18.00
N LEU A 220 5.48 24.57 18.51
CA LEU A 220 4.92 23.78 19.61
C LEU A 220 4.69 22.31 19.23
N ALA A 221 4.24 22.03 18.01
CA ALA A 221 4.07 20.68 17.51
C ALA A 221 5.40 19.91 17.46
N LEU A 222 6.47 20.54 16.92
CA LEU A 222 7.81 19.93 16.89
C LEU A 222 8.39 19.67 18.28
N LEU A 223 8.16 20.60 19.21
CA LEU A 223 8.60 20.43 20.59
C LEU A 223 7.80 19.35 21.33
N HIS A 224 6.54 19.13 20.95
CA HIS A 224 5.72 18.04 21.49
C HIS A 224 6.25 16.70 21.04
N ASP A 225 6.50 16.51 19.74
CA ASP A 225 7.04 15.26 19.18
C ASP A 225 8.44 14.93 19.73
N ALA A 226 9.30 15.95 19.93
CA ALA A 226 10.63 15.77 20.52
C ALA A 226 10.57 15.34 22.00
N GLY A 227 9.47 15.64 22.70
CA GLY A 227 9.28 15.28 24.12
C GLY A 227 8.70 13.88 24.34
N GLU A 228 8.08 13.26 23.36
CA GLU A 228 7.52 11.90 23.47
C GLU A 228 8.59 10.78 23.37
N GLY A 229 9.80 11.10 22.89
CA GLY A 229 10.86 10.12 22.65
C GLY A 229 11.88 9.94 23.77
N ASP A 230 11.89 10.77 24.82
CA ASP A 230 12.95 10.73 25.85
C ASP A 230 12.44 11.20 27.23
N GLU A 231 12.15 10.25 28.11
CA GLU A 231 11.69 10.51 29.48
C GLU A 231 12.75 11.25 30.36
N GLY A 232 13.98 11.44 29.86
CA GLY A 232 15.09 12.03 30.61
C GLY A 232 15.58 13.41 30.19
N ALA A 233 15.46 13.81 28.91
CA ALA A 233 16.06 15.04 28.37
C ALA A 233 15.09 16.19 28.09
N GLY A 234 13.78 16.01 28.32
CA GLY A 234 12.79 17.10 28.31
C GLY A 234 12.55 17.76 26.96
N GLY A 235 12.84 17.10 25.83
CA GLY A 235 12.46 17.55 24.49
C GLY A 235 12.98 18.95 24.08
N ALA A 236 14.18 19.32 24.51
CA ALA A 236 14.78 20.60 24.16
C ALA A 236 15.41 20.58 22.76
N VAL A 237 15.03 21.52 21.90
CA VAL A 237 15.46 21.59 20.50
C VAL A 237 16.22 22.90 20.24
N PRO A 238 17.36 22.90 19.54
CA PRO A 238 18.07 24.12 19.18
C PRO A 238 17.25 25.04 18.28
N VAL A 239 17.27 26.37 18.51
CA VAL A 239 16.54 27.36 17.69
C VAL A 239 16.87 27.23 16.20
N GLY A 240 18.15 26.97 15.86
CA GLY A 240 18.55 26.77 14.46
C GLY A 240 17.93 25.55 13.79
N GLN A 241 17.68 24.47 14.55
CA GLN A 241 16.97 23.30 14.07
C GLN A 241 15.48 23.62 13.87
N LEU A 242 14.83 24.21 14.87
CA LEU A 242 13.43 24.66 14.76
C LEU A 242 13.21 25.53 13.53
N ALA A 243 14.15 26.45 13.24
CA ALA A 243 14.05 27.34 12.08
C ALA A 243 14.06 26.55 10.76
N ARG A 244 14.89 25.52 10.63
CA ARG A 244 14.90 24.66 9.46
C ARG A 244 13.58 23.86 9.33
N ASP A 245 13.13 23.27 10.43
CA ASP A 245 11.99 22.37 10.43
C ASP A 245 10.64 23.11 10.23
N VAL A 246 10.53 24.37 10.73
CA VAL A 246 9.36 25.21 10.45
C VAL A 246 9.46 25.98 9.12
N LEU A 247 10.55 25.78 8.34
CA LEU A 247 10.81 26.45 7.07
C LEU A 247 10.80 28.00 7.20
N ALA A 248 11.43 28.54 8.23
CA ALA A 248 11.49 29.96 8.49
C ALA A 248 12.94 30.44 8.70
N LYS A 249 13.19 31.73 8.51
CA LYS A 249 14.52 32.32 8.76
C LYS A 249 14.83 32.30 10.27
N GLN A 250 16.05 31.90 10.65
CA GLN A 250 16.45 31.76 12.04
C GLN A 250 16.21 33.05 12.87
N PRO A 251 16.50 34.29 12.40
CA PRO A 251 16.19 35.49 13.17
C PRO A 251 14.69 35.66 13.48
N THR A 252 13.82 35.21 12.58
CA THR A 252 12.36 35.24 12.78
C THR A 252 11.95 34.27 13.88
N VAL A 253 12.50 33.06 13.85
CA VAL A 253 12.21 32.02 14.88
C VAL A 253 12.78 32.42 16.22
N THR A 254 13.99 33.03 16.27
CA THR A 254 14.59 33.53 17.51
C THR A 254 13.70 34.57 18.21
N LYS A 255 13.17 35.55 17.46
CA LYS A 255 12.22 36.53 18.01
C LYS A 255 10.90 35.90 18.44
N LEU A 256 10.43 34.91 17.68
CA LEU A 256 9.21 34.19 17.99
C LEU A 256 9.32 33.41 19.29
N VAL A 257 10.38 32.58 19.47
CA VAL A 257 10.54 31.78 20.66
C VAL A 257 10.82 32.62 21.90
N GLN A 258 11.42 33.80 21.75
CA GLN A 258 11.56 34.76 22.85
C GLN A 258 10.17 35.24 23.31
N ARG A 259 9.30 35.66 22.37
CA ARG A 259 7.93 36.04 22.69
C ARG A 259 7.14 34.88 23.30
N MET A 260 7.28 33.68 22.78
CA MET A 260 6.63 32.47 23.34
C MET A 260 7.14 32.15 24.75
N ALA A 261 8.41 32.53 25.08
CA ALA A 261 8.93 32.41 26.45
C ALA A 261 8.34 33.46 27.37
N ASP A 262 8.19 34.72 26.91
CA ASP A 262 7.51 35.80 27.62
C ASP A 262 6.05 35.45 27.91
N ASP A 263 5.38 34.76 26.94
CA ASP A 263 4.01 34.26 27.08
C ASP A 263 3.92 32.96 27.93
N GLY A 264 5.05 32.45 28.45
CA GLY A 264 5.12 31.27 29.33
C GLY A 264 4.86 29.91 28.61
N LEU A 265 4.93 29.85 27.28
CA LEU A 265 4.68 28.63 26.51
C LEU A 265 5.92 27.76 26.32
N VAL A 266 7.09 28.40 26.25
CA VAL A 266 8.38 27.70 26.16
C VAL A 266 9.37 28.23 27.19
N ARG A 267 10.44 27.48 27.46
CA ARG A 267 11.60 27.93 28.22
C ARG A 267 12.82 27.92 27.32
N LEU A 268 13.68 28.89 27.51
CA LEU A 268 14.95 29.03 26.81
C LEU A 268 16.09 28.69 27.76
N SER A 269 17.09 27.95 27.29
CA SER A 269 18.32 27.65 28.01
C SER A 269 19.52 27.64 27.07
N ALA A 270 20.73 27.87 27.61
CA ALA A 270 21.95 27.68 26.84
C ALA A 270 22.20 26.17 26.65
N ASP A 271 22.73 25.79 25.50
CA ASP A 271 23.16 24.41 25.26
C ASP A 271 24.41 24.13 26.11
N PRO A 272 24.41 23.08 26.95
CA PRO A 272 25.56 22.72 27.78
C PRO A 272 26.83 22.40 26.95
N GLN A 273 26.67 21.97 25.71
CA GLN A 273 27.78 21.60 24.83
C GLN A 273 28.27 22.77 23.96
N ASP A 274 27.40 23.76 23.70
CA ASP A 274 27.76 24.96 22.93
C ASP A 274 26.93 26.15 23.41
N GLN A 275 27.51 26.98 24.25
CA GLN A 275 26.84 28.16 24.86
C GLN A 275 26.36 29.20 23.82
N ARG A 276 26.78 29.08 22.57
CA ARG A 276 26.27 29.93 21.45
C ARG A 276 24.90 29.47 20.94
N ARG A 277 24.49 28.27 21.33
CA ARG A 277 23.19 27.70 20.94
C ARG A 277 22.17 27.93 22.06
N THR A 278 20.99 28.35 21.64
CA THR A 278 19.84 28.44 22.53
C THR A 278 18.95 27.21 22.28
N LEU A 279 18.66 26.48 23.36
CA LEU A 279 17.71 25.38 23.38
C LEU A 279 16.35 25.90 23.79
N VAL A 280 15.30 25.35 23.15
CA VAL A 280 13.90 25.67 23.40
C VAL A 280 13.20 24.39 23.87
N ALA A 281 12.52 24.47 25.01
CA ALA A 281 11.71 23.36 25.50
C ALA A 281 10.31 23.84 25.89
N PRO A 282 9.27 23.02 25.73
CA PRO A 282 7.92 23.43 26.09
C PRO A 282 7.75 23.46 27.61
N THR A 283 6.98 24.44 28.11
CA THR A 283 6.51 24.47 29.50
C THR A 283 5.31 23.50 29.68
N VAL A 284 4.82 23.34 30.90
CA VAL A 284 3.56 22.60 31.14
C VAL A 284 2.40 23.26 30.39
N ALA A 285 2.32 24.60 30.39
CA ALA A 285 1.31 25.34 29.63
C ALA A 285 1.46 25.14 28.13
N GLY A 286 2.69 25.21 27.59
CA GLY A 286 2.98 24.95 26.18
C GLY A 286 2.60 23.54 25.75
N ARG A 287 2.92 22.51 26.55
CA ARG A 287 2.49 21.12 26.26
C ARG A 287 0.97 20.98 26.21
N ARG A 288 0.25 21.62 27.16
CA ARG A 288 -1.22 21.59 27.17
C ARG A 288 -1.81 22.23 25.92
N VAL A 289 -1.30 23.38 25.49
CA VAL A 289 -1.74 24.07 24.28
C VAL A 289 -1.41 23.24 23.04
N ALA A 290 -0.20 22.68 22.94
CA ALA A 290 0.20 21.80 21.87
C ALA A 290 -0.72 20.58 21.75
N GLY A 291 -0.97 19.87 22.85
CA GLY A 291 -1.85 18.70 22.86
C GLY A 291 -3.27 19.00 22.43
N ALA A 292 -3.85 20.12 22.87
CA ALA A 292 -5.18 20.53 22.45
C ALA A 292 -5.24 20.82 20.94
N LEU A 293 -4.25 21.53 20.40
CA LEU A 293 -4.19 21.84 18.97
C LEU A 293 -3.88 20.61 18.11
N ILE A 294 -3.07 19.65 18.60
CA ILE A 294 -2.81 18.37 17.93
C ILE A 294 -4.10 17.54 17.84
N ALA A 295 -4.87 17.46 18.92
CA ALA A 295 -6.16 16.75 18.92
C ALA A 295 -7.13 17.38 17.91
N GLU A 296 -7.21 18.71 17.88
CA GLU A 296 -8.03 19.44 16.91
C GLU A 296 -7.57 19.21 15.46
N ALA A 297 -6.25 19.27 15.21
CA ALA A 297 -5.68 19.00 13.90
C ALA A 297 -6.01 17.57 13.41
N ARG A 298 -5.90 16.56 14.28
CA ARG A 298 -6.25 15.16 13.97
C ARG A 298 -7.74 15.00 13.64
N THR A 299 -8.61 15.67 14.39
CA THR A 299 -10.05 15.65 14.14
C THR A 299 -10.39 16.25 12.78
N ARG A 300 -9.77 17.38 12.42
CA ARG A 300 -9.96 18.02 11.11
C ARG A 300 -9.38 17.18 9.97
N GLU A 301 -8.19 16.60 10.18
CA GLU A 301 -7.60 15.68 9.20
C GLU A 301 -8.55 14.52 8.91
N SER A 302 -9.10 13.87 9.95
CA SER A 302 -10.05 12.78 9.77
C SER A 302 -11.32 13.21 9.02
N THR A 303 -11.80 14.43 9.24
CA THR A 303 -12.95 14.99 8.54
C THR A 303 -12.64 15.24 7.05
N HIS A 304 -11.49 15.83 6.74
CA HIS A 304 -11.07 16.06 5.35
C HIS A 304 -10.85 14.76 4.58
N LEU A 305 -10.38 13.72 5.26
CA LEU A 305 -10.06 12.43 4.67
C LEU A 305 -11.17 11.38 4.82
N ALA A 306 -12.38 11.77 5.31
CA ALA A 306 -13.47 10.85 5.61
C ALA A 306 -13.93 9.99 4.40
N HIS A 307 -13.73 10.49 3.18
CA HIS A 307 -14.10 9.81 1.93
C HIS A 307 -12.94 9.02 1.29
N TRP A 308 -11.77 9.00 1.93
CA TRP A 308 -10.57 8.32 1.45
C TRP A 308 -10.39 6.99 2.18
N SER A 309 -9.95 5.96 1.46
CA SER A 309 -9.53 4.71 2.09
C SER A 309 -8.22 4.89 2.87
N ALA A 310 -8.01 4.06 3.88
CA ALA A 310 -6.75 4.08 4.66
C ALA A 310 -5.50 3.94 3.76
N SER A 311 -5.59 3.13 2.69
CA SER A 311 -4.49 2.94 1.73
C SER A 311 -4.17 4.20 0.91
N GLU A 312 -5.21 4.96 0.50
CA GLU A 312 -5.03 6.23 -0.22
C GLU A 312 -4.40 7.28 0.69
N VAL A 313 -4.86 7.39 1.93
CA VAL A 313 -4.29 8.30 2.94
C VAL A 313 -2.83 7.99 3.20
N ASP A 314 -2.47 6.72 3.41
CA ASP A 314 -1.10 6.28 3.64
C ASP A 314 -0.21 6.54 2.41
N THR A 315 -0.72 6.32 1.22
CA THR A 315 -0.03 6.59 -0.03
C THR A 315 0.24 8.08 -0.21
N LEU A 316 -0.77 8.94 0.03
CA LEU A 316 -0.62 10.39 -0.04
C LEU A 316 0.45 10.89 0.96
N LYS A 317 0.38 10.46 2.22
CA LYS A 317 1.36 10.84 3.24
C LYS A 317 2.78 10.43 2.87
N ARG A 318 2.98 9.20 2.40
CA ARG A 318 4.29 8.72 1.93
C ARG A 318 4.83 9.52 0.74
N MET A 319 3.98 9.85 -0.23
CA MET A 319 4.39 10.65 -1.40
C MET A 319 4.80 12.06 -0.98
N LEU A 320 4.05 12.71 -0.10
CA LEU A 320 4.39 14.03 0.42
C LEU A 320 5.69 14.02 1.23
N GLN A 321 5.93 12.99 2.05
CA GLN A 321 7.17 12.81 2.80
C GLN A 321 8.38 12.64 1.87
N ARG A 322 8.26 11.82 0.82
CA ARG A 322 9.31 11.65 -0.20
C ARG A 322 9.59 12.95 -0.95
N LEU A 323 8.56 13.67 -1.35
CA LEU A 323 8.70 14.97 -2.01
C LEU A 323 9.39 15.99 -1.10
N ALA A 324 9.04 16.02 0.19
CA ALA A 324 9.68 16.92 1.16
C ALA A 324 11.16 16.56 1.43
N ALA A 325 11.51 15.28 1.36
CA ALA A 325 12.89 14.80 1.51
C ALA A 325 13.73 14.96 0.24
N GLY A 326 13.14 15.32 -0.89
CA GLY A 326 13.85 15.47 -2.18
C GLY A 326 14.25 14.14 -2.82
N VAL A 327 13.55 13.04 -2.52
CA VAL A 327 13.79 11.67 -3.03
C VAL A 327 12.52 11.06 -3.64
#